data_e0a50fe932c0d2eb7e85f17dd0c0ceb1
#
_entry.id   e0a50fe932c0d2eb7e85f17dd0c0ceb1
#
_cell.length_a   1.000
_cell.length_b   1.000
_cell.length_c   1.000
_cell.angle_alpha   90.00
_cell.angle_beta   90.00
_cell.angle_gamma   90.00
#
_symmetry.space_group_name_H-M   'P 1'
#
loop_
_entity.id
_entity.type
_entity.pdbx_description
1 polymer ?
#
loop_
_entity_poly.entity_id
_entity_poly.type
_entity_poly.pdbx_seq_one_letter_code
_entity_poly.pdbx_strand_id
1 'polypeptide(L)'
;LAAVRAVRDQGLHCALATNQQNLRGAYMRSSLGFETIFDEQFYSYELGFAKPEAGYFQAIMNRINVAPHRVLFIDDHEGNVAGASELGIHSELFARDGGVPVLRSILARYGVRL
;
A
#
# COMPACT_ATOMS: atom_id res chain seq x y z
N LEU A 1 6.17 -11.25 -0.31
CA LEU A 1 6.86 -10.95 0.96
C LEU A 1 8.34 -10.68 0.76
N ALA A 2 8.99 -11.43 -0.13
CA ALA A 2 10.40 -11.14 -0.47
C ALA A 2 10.54 -9.75 -1.11
N ALA A 3 9.55 -9.34 -1.91
CA ALA A 3 9.53 -8.01 -2.52
C ALA A 3 9.43 -6.91 -1.46
N VAL A 4 8.60 -7.08 -0.45
CA VAL A 4 8.47 -6.11 0.65
C VAL A 4 9.79 -5.96 1.39
N ARG A 5 10.45 -7.06 1.68
CA ARG A 5 11.76 -7.04 2.35
C ARG A 5 12.79 -6.32 1.49
N ALA A 6 12.84 -6.61 0.19
CA ALA A 6 13.77 -5.96 -0.73
C ALA A 6 13.57 -4.44 -0.79
N VAL A 7 12.32 -3.98 -0.79
CA VAL A 7 11.97 -2.55 -0.78
C VAL A 7 12.42 -1.91 0.53
N ARG A 8 12.14 -2.55 1.65
CA ARG A 8 12.54 -2.04 2.97
C ARG A 8 14.06 -1.99 3.13
N ASP A 9 14.76 -2.98 2.61
CA ASP A 9 16.23 -3.03 2.66
C ASP A 9 16.88 -1.86 1.91
N GLN A 10 16.15 -1.20 1.01
CA GLN A 10 16.62 0.00 0.31
C GLN A 10 16.33 1.28 1.09
N GLY A 11 15.88 1.17 2.34
CA GLY A 11 15.59 2.32 3.20
C GLY A 11 14.22 2.94 2.96
N LEU A 12 13.33 2.26 2.25
CA LEU A 12 12.00 2.76 1.94
C LEU A 12 10.97 2.27 2.97
N HIS A 13 10.04 3.15 3.33
CA HIS A 13 8.93 2.81 4.20
C HIS A 13 7.91 2.02 3.38
N CYS A 14 7.51 0.85 3.86
CA CYS A 14 6.58 -0.03 3.16
C CYS A 14 5.38 -0.32 4.05
N ALA A 15 4.19 0.04 3.59
CA ALA A 15 2.96 -0.11 4.36
C ALA A 15 1.94 -0.97 3.61
N LEU A 16 1.10 -1.66 4.37
CA LEU A 16 -0.05 -2.40 3.85
C LEU A 16 -1.29 -1.51 3.93
N ALA A 17 -2.04 -1.41 2.83
CA ALA A 17 -3.29 -0.68 2.77
C ALA A 17 -4.39 -1.61 2.29
N THR A 18 -5.33 -1.96 3.17
CA THR A 18 -6.33 -2.98 2.85
C THR A 18 -7.71 -2.65 3.42
N ASN A 19 -8.75 -3.00 2.65
CA ASN A 19 -10.15 -2.94 3.09
C ASN A 19 -10.48 -4.24 3.80
N GLN A 20 -10.57 -4.23 5.13
CA GLN A 20 -10.83 -5.42 5.91
C GLN A 20 -11.74 -5.10 7.10
N GLN A 21 -12.54 -6.08 7.51
CA GLN A 21 -13.27 -6.05 8.76
C GLN A 21 -12.32 -6.36 9.92
N ASN A 22 -12.72 -6.00 11.15
CA ASN A 22 -11.82 -6.09 12.30
C ASN A 22 -11.31 -7.50 12.60
N LEU A 23 -12.15 -8.53 12.45
CA LEU A 23 -11.72 -9.91 12.69
C LEU A 23 -10.67 -10.35 11.68
N ARG A 24 -10.88 -10.02 10.40
CA ARG A 24 -9.91 -10.35 9.35
C ARG A 24 -8.63 -9.55 9.54
N GLY A 25 -8.72 -8.28 9.89
CA GLY A 25 -7.56 -7.44 10.16
C GLY A 25 -6.71 -7.97 11.32
N ALA A 26 -7.36 -8.37 12.41
CA ALA A 26 -6.66 -8.97 13.56
C ALA A 26 -5.94 -10.26 13.18
N TYR A 27 -6.59 -11.11 12.37
CA TYR A 27 -5.99 -12.35 11.87
C TYR A 27 -4.77 -12.05 10.99
N MET A 28 -4.87 -11.08 10.07
CA MET A 28 -3.75 -10.70 9.19
C MET A 28 -2.57 -10.18 10.00
N ARG A 29 -2.85 -9.34 11.00
CA ARG A 29 -1.81 -8.70 11.81
C ARG A 29 -1.05 -9.72 12.66
N SER A 30 -1.76 -10.59 13.38
CA SER A 30 -1.13 -11.52 14.32
C SER A 30 -0.80 -12.87 13.69
N SER A 31 -1.77 -13.52 13.03
CA SER A 31 -1.61 -14.89 12.53
C SER A 31 -0.79 -14.98 11.24
N LEU A 32 -0.88 -13.96 10.37
CA LEU A 32 -0.08 -13.91 9.15
C LEU A 32 1.25 -13.17 9.35
N GLY A 33 1.49 -12.58 10.53
CA GLY A 33 2.74 -11.91 10.85
C GLY A 33 2.95 -10.59 10.12
N PHE A 34 1.88 -9.94 9.63
CA PHE A 34 1.99 -8.71 8.87
C PHE A 34 2.57 -7.56 9.70
N GLU A 35 2.45 -7.60 11.02
CA GLU A 35 3.02 -6.58 11.90
C GLU A 35 4.55 -6.55 11.87
N THR A 36 5.20 -7.66 11.46
CA THR A 36 6.66 -7.75 11.32
C THR A 36 7.14 -7.55 9.89
N ILE A 37 6.25 -7.72 8.91
CA ILE A 37 6.58 -7.65 7.49
C ILE A 37 6.54 -6.21 6.98
N PHE A 38 5.50 -5.45 7.36
CA PHE A 38 5.30 -4.07 6.93
C PHE A 38 5.68 -3.10 8.04
N ASP A 39 6.16 -1.92 7.66
CA ASP A 39 6.45 -0.84 8.61
C ASP A 39 5.18 -0.34 9.29
N GLU A 40 4.09 -0.24 8.52
CA GLU A 40 2.78 0.14 9.04
C GLU A 40 1.69 -0.61 8.31
N GLN A 41 0.51 -0.67 8.93
CA GLN A 41 -0.66 -1.34 8.37
C GLN A 41 -1.88 -0.44 8.52
N PHE A 42 -2.60 -0.23 7.42
CA PHE A 42 -3.78 0.63 7.39
C PHE A 42 -4.99 -0.19 6.99
N TYR A 43 -5.81 -0.52 7.97
CA TYR A 43 -7.04 -1.29 7.79
C TYR A 43 -8.24 -0.35 7.77
N SER A 44 -9.19 -0.58 6.85
CA SER A 44 -10.37 0.27 6.73
C SER A 44 -11.17 0.36 8.02
N TYR A 45 -11.29 -0.73 8.78
CA TYR A 45 -12.04 -0.72 10.03
C TYR A 45 -11.41 0.18 11.10
N GLU A 46 -10.08 0.38 11.06
CA GLU A 46 -9.37 1.24 12.00
C GLU A 46 -9.42 2.71 11.60
N LEU A 47 -9.40 2.99 10.30
CA LEU A 47 -9.38 4.35 9.79
C LEU A 47 -10.78 4.98 9.73
N GLY A 48 -11.84 4.17 9.72
CA GLY A 48 -13.21 4.65 9.54
C GLY A 48 -13.58 4.97 8.11
N PHE A 49 -12.70 4.72 7.16
CA PHE A 49 -12.90 4.92 5.73
C PHE A 49 -12.37 3.71 4.98
N ALA A 50 -12.91 3.46 3.79
CA ALA A 50 -12.45 2.39 2.92
C ALA A 50 -11.97 2.96 1.58
N LYS A 51 -11.02 2.26 0.93
CA LYS A 51 -10.64 2.60 -0.44
C LYS A 51 -11.88 2.47 -1.34
N PRO A 52 -12.13 3.32 -2.31
CA PRO A 52 -11.29 4.44 -2.76
C PRO A 52 -11.67 5.81 -2.16
N GLU A 53 -12.33 5.84 -1.02
CA GLU A 53 -12.74 7.10 -0.38
C GLU A 53 -11.53 7.99 -0.11
N ALA A 54 -11.66 9.28 -0.41
CA ALA A 54 -10.60 10.26 -0.17
C ALA A 54 -10.16 10.27 1.30
N GLY A 55 -11.09 10.11 2.23
CA GLY A 55 -10.79 10.06 3.66
C GLY A 55 -9.81 8.94 4.03
N TYR A 56 -9.87 7.79 3.35
CA TYR A 56 -8.93 6.70 3.57
C TYR A 56 -7.50 7.13 3.28
N PHE A 57 -7.27 7.70 2.10
CA PHE A 57 -5.93 8.12 1.70
C PHE A 57 -5.44 9.32 2.51
N GLN A 58 -6.33 10.27 2.84
CA GLN A 58 -5.97 11.40 3.67
C GLN A 58 -5.56 10.98 5.08
N ALA A 59 -6.24 9.99 5.66
CA ALA A 59 -5.88 9.44 6.96
C ALA A 59 -4.48 8.83 6.93
N ILE A 60 -4.15 8.11 5.85
CA ILE A 60 -2.80 7.55 5.68
C ILE A 60 -1.76 8.66 5.55
N MET A 61 -2.01 9.66 4.71
CA MET A 61 -1.06 10.77 4.52
C MET A 61 -0.80 11.52 5.82
N ASN A 62 -1.83 11.74 6.63
CA ASN A 62 -1.67 12.37 7.94
C ASN A 62 -0.83 11.51 8.88
N ARG A 63 -1.01 10.20 8.84
CA ARG A 63 -0.27 9.26 9.70
C ARG A 63 1.21 9.19 9.35
N ILE A 64 1.54 9.07 8.06
CA ILE A 64 2.93 8.94 7.64
C ILE A 64 3.64 10.30 7.49
N ASN A 65 2.88 11.40 7.45
CA ASN A 65 3.40 12.76 7.37
C ASN A 65 4.37 12.96 6.20
N VAL A 66 3.96 12.50 5.01
CA VAL A 66 4.73 12.60 3.79
C VAL A 66 3.85 13.24 2.72
N ALA A 67 4.43 14.09 1.87
CA ALA A 67 3.68 14.71 0.77
C ALA A 67 3.20 13.63 -0.23
N PRO A 68 2.00 13.77 -0.80
CA PRO A 68 1.45 12.76 -1.72
C PRO A 68 2.37 12.40 -2.88
N HIS A 69 3.09 13.37 -3.44
CA HIS A 69 3.99 13.12 -4.59
C HIS A 69 5.21 12.25 -4.23
N ARG A 70 5.43 11.98 -2.96
CA ARG A 70 6.52 11.12 -2.48
C ARG A 70 6.03 9.72 -2.12
N VAL A 71 4.78 9.42 -2.40
CA VAL A 71 4.14 8.14 -2.08
C VAL A 71 3.80 7.41 -3.37
N LEU A 72 4.08 6.13 -3.41
CA LEU A 72 3.65 5.23 -4.47
C LEU A 72 2.63 4.27 -3.90
N PHE A 73 1.43 4.26 -4.48
CA PHE A 73 0.36 3.35 -4.13
C PHE A 73 0.18 2.33 -5.25
N ILE A 74 0.18 1.06 -4.91
CA ILE A 74 0.02 -0.04 -5.86
C ILE A 74 -1.17 -0.89 -5.42
N ASP A 75 -2.12 -1.11 -6.32
CA ASP A 75 -3.33 -1.88 -6.02
C ASP A 75 -3.80 -2.58 -7.29
N ASP A 76 -4.57 -3.64 -7.13
CA ASP A 76 -5.14 -4.40 -8.25
C ASP A 76 -6.54 -3.91 -8.67
N HIS A 77 -7.06 -2.88 -8.02
CA HIS A 77 -8.39 -2.33 -8.28
C HIS A 77 -8.29 -0.93 -8.89
N GLU A 78 -8.82 -0.76 -10.10
CA GLU A 78 -8.72 0.51 -10.84
C GLU A 78 -9.31 1.69 -10.08
N GLY A 79 -10.46 1.51 -9.42
CA GLY A 79 -11.09 2.57 -8.64
C GLY A 79 -10.23 3.05 -7.50
N ASN A 80 -9.49 2.15 -6.84
CA ASN A 80 -8.58 2.51 -5.76
C ASN A 80 -7.38 3.31 -6.29
N VAL A 81 -6.84 2.88 -7.42
CA VAL A 81 -5.72 3.58 -8.08
C VAL A 81 -6.15 4.98 -8.49
N ALA A 82 -7.34 5.12 -9.09
CA ALA A 82 -7.88 6.43 -9.49
C ALA A 82 -8.10 7.33 -8.28
N GLY A 83 -8.64 6.80 -7.19
CA GLY A 83 -8.90 7.57 -5.97
C GLY A 83 -7.62 8.13 -5.35
N ALA A 84 -6.56 7.34 -5.30
CA ALA A 84 -5.26 7.81 -4.81
C ALA A 84 -4.66 8.85 -5.75
N SER A 85 -4.75 8.63 -7.06
CA SER A 85 -4.21 9.53 -8.06
C SER A 85 -4.84 10.92 -7.99
N GLU A 86 -6.13 11.01 -7.70
CA GLU A 86 -6.84 12.29 -7.55
C GLU A 86 -6.26 13.15 -6.44
N LEU A 87 -5.61 12.55 -5.45
CA LEU A 87 -5.01 13.26 -4.32
C LEU A 87 -3.52 13.57 -4.55
N GLY A 88 -3.01 13.31 -5.74
CA GLY A 88 -1.61 13.57 -6.07
C GLY A 88 -0.64 12.46 -5.68
N ILE A 89 -1.15 11.31 -5.27
CA ILE A 89 -0.34 10.13 -4.95
C ILE A 89 0.03 9.43 -6.27
N HIS A 90 1.30 9.08 -6.45
CA HIS A 90 1.70 8.24 -7.57
C HIS A 90 1.03 6.88 -7.42
N SER A 91 0.25 6.45 -8.42
CA SER A 91 -0.57 5.23 -8.32
C SER A 91 -0.40 4.36 -9.54
N GLU A 92 -0.28 3.06 -9.31
CA GLU A 92 -0.07 2.08 -10.38
C GLU A 92 -1.02 0.91 -10.20
N LEU A 93 -1.63 0.49 -11.30
CA LEU A 93 -2.46 -0.71 -11.32
C LEU A 93 -1.56 -1.93 -11.46
N PHE A 94 -1.74 -2.91 -10.57
CA PHE A 94 -1.01 -4.16 -10.58
C PHE A 94 -1.99 -5.31 -10.75
N ALA A 95 -2.02 -5.93 -11.94
CA ALA A 95 -2.88 -7.08 -12.21
C ALA A 95 -2.44 -8.27 -11.36
N ARG A 96 -3.40 -8.96 -10.73
CA ARG A 96 -3.13 -10.08 -9.82
C ARG A 96 -2.28 -11.18 -10.44
N ASP A 97 -2.47 -11.44 -11.73
CA ASP A 97 -1.75 -12.49 -12.46
C ASP A 97 -0.41 -12.03 -13.01
N GLY A 98 -0.05 -10.76 -12.80
CA GLY A 98 1.19 -10.19 -13.32
C GLY A 98 2.44 -10.70 -12.64
N GLY A 99 2.36 -11.00 -11.35
CA GLY A 99 3.47 -11.56 -10.59
C GLY A 99 4.63 -10.61 -10.38
N VAL A 100 5.74 -11.16 -9.87
CA VAL A 100 6.94 -10.39 -9.54
C VAL A 100 7.53 -9.63 -10.72
N PRO A 101 7.58 -10.18 -11.95
CA PRO A 101 8.13 -9.42 -13.09
C PRO A 101 7.41 -8.11 -13.37
N VAL A 102 6.08 -8.10 -13.26
CA VAL A 102 5.28 -6.89 -13.47
C VAL A 102 5.52 -5.90 -12.32
N LEU A 103 5.54 -6.37 -11.09
CA LEU A 103 5.84 -5.53 -9.93
C LEU A 103 7.23 -4.90 -10.06
N ARG A 104 8.22 -5.69 -10.49
CA ARG A 104 9.59 -5.20 -10.72
C ARG A 104 9.60 -4.07 -11.75
N SER A 105 8.84 -4.22 -12.83
CA SER A 105 8.74 -3.20 -13.89
C SER A 105 8.11 -1.91 -13.37
N ILE A 106 7.06 -2.02 -12.56
CA ILE A 106 6.40 -0.87 -11.95
C ILE A 106 7.39 -0.13 -11.04
N LEU A 107 8.03 -0.84 -10.14
CA LEU A 107 8.95 -0.24 -9.16
C LEU A 107 10.17 0.39 -9.84
N ALA A 108 10.66 -0.22 -10.91
CA ALA A 108 11.81 0.31 -11.65
C ALA A 108 11.56 1.72 -12.19
N ARG A 109 10.31 2.03 -12.56
CA ARG A 109 9.95 3.37 -13.03
C ARG A 109 10.11 4.44 -11.95
N TYR A 110 10.15 4.03 -10.69
CA TYR A 110 10.31 4.93 -9.55
C TYR A 110 11.68 4.79 -8.90
N GLY A 111 12.62 4.11 -9.56
CA GLY A 111 13.97 3.95 -9.06
C GLY A 111 14.12 2.89 -7.97
N VAL A 112 13.15 2.01 -7.83
CA VAL A 112 13.16 0.95 -6.81
C VAL A 112 13.51 -0.38 -7.45
N ARG A 113 14.44 -1.11 -6.86
CA ARG A 113 14.93 -2.39 -7.38
C ARG A 113 14.32 -3.56 -6.61
N LEU A 114 14.08 -4.63 -7.33
CA LEU A 114 13.71 -5.92 -6.73
C LEU A 114 14.76 -6.98 -7.04
#